data_93ec5c11224f3ada88557b700911f91a
#
_entry.id   93ec5c11224f3ada88557b700911f91a
#
_cell.length_a   1.000
_cell.length_b   1.000
_cell.length_c   1.000
_cell.angle_alpha   90.00
_cell.angle_beta   90.00
_cell.angle_gamma   90.00
#
_symmetry.space_group_name_H-M   'P 1'
#
loop_
_entity.id
_entity.type
_entity.pdbx_description
1 polymer ?
#
loop_
_entity_poly.entity_id
_entity_poly.type
_entity_poly.pdbx_seq_one_letter_code
_entity_poly.pdbx_strand_id
1 'polypeptide(L)'
;MRAALLRAAVVAIVLALPAVAVAQFGHPLKGQWSGQWGPANSPNRLLLDLHWDGKDITGVINPGPEAATVKSVTFDYTDPTAWVVKITAEGKDTSGKPVAISVDGKLENIGAYTKLLHGTWTQAGKKSDFTVTRN
;
A
#
# COMPACT_ATOMS: atom_id res chain seq x y z
N MET A 1 50.09 -3.16 11.37
CA MET A 1 48.97 -4.07 11.63
C MET A 1 47.77 -3.38 12.25
N ARG A 2 47.94 -2.66 13.37
CA ARG A 2 46.82 -1.99 14.06
C ARG A 2 46.09 -0.94 13.19
N ALA A 3 46.82 -0.17 12.37
CA ALA A 3 46.23 0.82 11.49
C ALA A 3 45.40 0.22 10.36
N ALA A 4 45.78 -0.97 9.85
CA ALA A 4 44.99 -1.64 8.82
C ALA A 4 43.66 -2.20 9.35
N LEU A 5 43.64 -2.71 10.60
CA LEU A 5 42.44 -3.18 11.25
C LEU A 5 41.43 -2.05 11.49
N LEU A 6 41.91 -0.89 11.96
CA LEU A 6 41.09 0.29 12.17
C LEU A 6 40.46 0.80 10.86
N ARG A 7 41.22 0.80 9.77
CA ARG A 7 40.72 1.21 8.45
C ARG A 7 39.62 0.25 7.96
N ALA A 8 39.78 -1.04 8.14
CA ALA A 8 38.77 -2.02 7.75
C ALA A 8 37.47 -1.84 8.55
N ALA A 9 37.56 -1.57 9.85
CA ALA A 9 36.39 -1.31 10.70
C ALA A 9 35.61 -0.05 10.27
N VAL A 10 36.32 1.02 9.94
CA VAL A 10 35.69 2.27 9.46
C VAL A 10 34.97 2.06 8.13
N VAL A 11 35.56 1.32 7.18
CA VAL A 11 34.92 1.00 5.90
C VAL A 11 33.64 0.18 6.11
N ALA A 12 33.64 -0.79 7.03
CA ALA A 12 32.46 -1.60 7.32
C ALA A 12 31.30 -0.74 7.88
N ILE A 13 31.59 0.21 8.74
CA ILE A 13 30.58 1.13 9.30
C ILE A 13 29.97 2.01 8.21
N VAL A 14 30.79 2.56 7.32
CA VAL A 14 30.31 3.41 6.20
C VAL A 14 29.41 2.63 5.25
N LEU A 15 29.71 1.35 4.98
CA LEU A 15 28.88 0.50 4.11
C LEU A 15 27.54 0.13 4.76
N ALA A 16 27.45 0.05 6.07
CA ALA A 16 26.21 -0.28 6.78
C ALA A 16 25.22 0.91 6.81
N LEU A 17 25.69 2.14 6.91
CA LEU A 17 24.85 3.35 7.00
C LEU A 17 23.90 3.55 5.80
N PRO A 18 24.31 3.40 4.52
CA PRO A 18 23.41 3.54 3.38
C PRO A 18 22.25 2.56 3.39
N ALA A 19 22.49 1.31 3.80
CA ALA A 19 21.44 0.29 3.87
C ALA A 19 20.36 0.65 4.91
N VAL A 20 20.73 1.17 6.07
CA VAL A 20 19.79 1.64 7.10
C VAL A 20 19.01 2.85 6.62
N ALA A 21 19.65 3.80 5.95
CA ALA A 21 18.98 4.98 5.39
C ALA A 21 17.93 4.60 4.34
N VAL A 22 18.23 3.66 3.43
CA VAL A 22 17.28 3.17 2.41
C VAL A 22 16.06 2.53 3.06
N ALA A 23 16.21 1.76 4.14
CA ALA A 23 15.12 1.13 4.84
C ALA A 23 14.15 2.12 5.50
N GLN A 24 14.55 3.39 5.71
CA GLN A 24 13.73 4.43 6.33
C GLN A 24 12.87 5.23 5.34
N PHE A 25 13.08 5.08 4.03
CA PHE A 25 12.37 5.88 3.03
C PHE A 25 10.90 5.53 2.84
N GLY A 26 10.43 4.45 3.41
CA GLY A 26 9.03 4.12 3.38
C GLY A 26 8.66 3.10 2.29
N HIS A 27 7.40 2.79 2.23
CA HIS A 27 6.85 1.75 1.36
C HIS A 27 6.15 2.40 0.15
N PRO A 28 6.20 1.80 -1.05
CA PRO A 28 5.54 2.35 -2.24
C PRO A 28 4.04 2.60 -2.07
N LEU A 29 3.38 1.82 -1.22
CA LEU A 29 1.94 1.98 -0.96
C LEU A 29 1.61 3.04 0.09
N LYS A 30 2.57 3.53 0.85
CA LYS A 30 2.34 4.54 1.88
C LYS A 30 1.76 5.82 1.28
N GLY A 31 0.76 6.38 1.94
CA GLY A 31 0.19 7.66 1.59
C GLY A 31 -1.31 7.62 1.37
N GLN A 32 -1.84 8.70 0.82
CA GLN A 32 -3.26 8.83 0.53
C GLN A 32 -3.52 8.58 -0.96
N TRP A 33 -4.40 7.65 -1.23
CA TRP A 33 -4.82 7.27 -2.57
C TRP A 33 -6.27 7.65 -2.75
N SER A 34 -6.60 8.27 -3.86
CA SER A 34 -7.97 8.71 -4.14
C SER A 34 -8.43 8.27 -5.52
N GLY A 35 -9.70 7.94 -5.61
CA GLY A 35 -10.33 7.47 -6.85
C GLY A 35 -11.72 6.95 -6.61
N GLN A 36 -12.00 5.78 -7.20
CA GLN A 36 -13.36 5.22 -7.20
C GLN A 36 -13.34 3.70 -7.30
N TRP A 37 -14.45 3.10 -6.88
CA TRP A 37 -14.73 1.68 -7.08
C TRP A 37 -16.22 1.49 -7.41
N GLY A 38 -16.55 0.36 -8.02
CA GLY A 38 -17.93 0.01 -8.33
C GLY A 38 -18.29 0.18 -9.80
N PRO A 39 -19.60 0.17 -10.12
CA PRO A 39 -20.05 0.26 -11.51
C PRO A 39 -19.64 1.57 -12.16
N ALA A 40 -19.29 1.53 -13.45
CA ALA A 40 -18.83 2.70 -14.19
C ALA A 40 -19.89 3.81 -14.27
N ASN A 41 -21.19 3.43 -14.27
CA ASN A 41 -22.30 4.38 -14.34
C ASN A 41 -22.71 4.95 -12.98
N SER A 42 -22.23 4.38 -11.88
CA SER A 42 -22.55 4.83 -10.52
C SER A 42 -21.38 4.49 -9.58
N PRO A 43 -20.21 5.09 -9.79
CA PRO A 43 -19.03 4.75 -8.98
C PRO A 43 -19.15 5.29 -7.56
N ASN A 44 -18.53 4.58 -6.63
CA ASN A 44 -18.39 5.01 -5.25
C ASN A 44 -17.04 5.71 -5.07
N ARG A 45 -17.03 6.75 -4.28
CA ARG A 45 -15.79 7.44 -3.93
C ARG A 45 -14.90 6.53 -3.09
N LEU A 46 -13.61 6.55 -3.36
CA LEU A 46 -12.63 5.74 -2.66
C LEU A 46 -11.45 6.60 -2.22
N LEU A 47 -11.18 6.56 -0.93
CA LEU A 47 -9.97 7.12 -0.34
C LEU A 47 -9.28 6.04 0.48
N LEU A 48 -8.02 5.74 0.16
CA LEU A 48 -7.18 4.84 0.96
C LEU A 48 -6.15 5.69 1.69
N ASP A 49 -6.10 5.56 3.00
CA ASP A 49 -5.07 6.18 3.82
C ASP A 49 -4.18 5.08 4.39
N LEU A 50 -3.01 4.88 3.78
CA LEU A 50 -2.11 3.78 4.09
C LEU A 50 -0.86 4.29 4.80
N HIS A 51 -0.49 3.59 5.86
CA HIS A 51 0.66 3.89 6.70
C HIS A 51 1.62 2.71 6.72
N TRP A 52 2.90 3.00 6.87
CA TRP A 52 3.94 1.98 7.00
C TRP A 52 4.77 2.26 8.23
N ASP A 53 4.89 1.25 9.11
CA ASP A 53 5.63 1.37 10.37
C ASP A 53 7.08 0.85 10.28
N GLY A 54 7.53 0.52 9.07
CA GLY A 54 8.83 -0.11 8.83
C GLY A 54 8.75 -1.62 8.66
N LYS A 55 7.60 -2.22 8.94
CA LYS A 55 7.36 -3.66 8.83
C LYS A 55 6.04 -3.98 8.16
N ASP A 56 4.94 -3.39 8.60
CA ASP A 56 3.60 -3.68 8.11
C ASP A 56 2.91 -2.43 7.55
N ILE A 57 2.05 -2.64 6.56
CA ILE A 57 1.13 -1.63 6.06
C ILE A 57 -0.16 -1.75 6.85
N THR A 58 -0.61 -0.64 7.40
CA THR A 58 -1.90 -0.49 8.06
C THR A 58 -2.65 0.65 7.41
N GLY A 59 -3.93 0.80 7.71
CA GLY A 59 -4.65 1.94 7.18
C GLY A 59 -6.14 1.83 7.28
N VAL A 60 -6.78 2.81 6.65
CA VAL A 60 -8.22 3.02 6.69
C VAL A 60 -8.71 3.30 5.27
N ILE A 61 -9.85 2.70 4.94
CA ILE A 61 -10.58 2.95 3.70
C ILE A 61 -11.74 3.90 4.04
N ASN A 62 -11.83 5.00 3.28
CA ASN A 62 -12.87 6.03 3.46
C ASN A 62 -12.99 6.49 4.92
N PRO A 63 -11.98 7.21 5.44
CA PRO A 63 -12.01 7.69 6.82
C PRO A 63 -13.30 8.44 7.15
N GLY A 64 -13.87 8.14 8.32
CA GLY A 64 -15.14 8.72 8.76
C GLY A 64 -16.04 7.68 9.42
N PRO A 65 -17.36 7.96 9.56
CA PRO A 65 -18.29 7.06 10.26
C PRO A 65 -18.42 5.66 9.67
N GLU A 66 -18.19 5.52 8.36
CA GLU A 66 -18.29 4.23 7.63
C GLU A 66 -16.92 3.70 7.23
N ALA A 67 -15.89 4.06 7.96
CA ALA A 67 -14.54 3.64 7.65
C ALA A 67 -14.36 2.13 7.76
N ALA A 68 -13.58 1.55 6.83
CA ALA A 68 -13.12 0.18 6.92
C ALA A 68 -11.66 0.16 7.37
N THR A 69 -11.30 -0.82 8.17
CA THR A 69 -9.94 -1.01 8.67
C THR A 69 -9.20 -2.02 7.80
N VAL A 70 -8.03 -1.66 7.33
CA VAL A 70 -7.15 -2.58 6.59
C VAL A 70 -6.65 -3.66 7.56
N LYS A 71 -6.84 -4.93 7.20
CA LYS A 71 -6.44 -6.08 8.02
C LYS A 71 -5.14 -6.72 7.54
N SER A 72 -4.94 -6.80 6.23
CA SER A 72 -3.71 -7.34 5.67
C SER A 72 -3.39 -6.71 4.33
N VAL A 73 -2.11 -6.61 4.02
CA VAL A 73 -1.61 -6.18 2.72
C VAL A 73 -0.52 -7.16 2.31
N THR A 74 -0.65 -7.75 1.12
CA THR A 74 0.43 -8.50 0.49
C THR A 74 0.89 -7.76 -0.75
N PHE A 75 2.18 -7.84 -0.98
CA PHE A 75 2.83 -7.06 -2.03
C PHE A 75 3.81 -7.96 -2.78
N ASP A 76 3.56 -8.20 -4.06
CA ASP A 76 4.40 -9.02 -4.91
C ASP A 76 5.00 -8.14 -6.02
N TYR A 77 6.32 -7.98 -6.00
CA TYR A 77 7.07 -7.18 -6.95
C TYR A 77 7.95 -8.03 -7.88
N THR A 78 7.55 -9.27 -8.13
CA THR A 78 8.26 -10.18 -9.03
C THR A 78 8.29 -9.63 -10.46
N ASP A 79 7.16 -9.05 -10.93
CA ASP A 79 7.11 -8.36 -12.22
C ASP A 79 7.53 -6.89 -12.02
N PRO A 80 8.65 -6.46 -12.63
CA PRO A 80 9.14 -5.09 -12.45
C PRO A 80 8.29 -4.01 -13.11
N THR A 81 7.34 -4.37 -13.97
CA THR A 81 6.47 -3.40 -14.68
C THR A 81 5.14 -3.16 -13.96
N ALA A 82 4.67 -4.15 -13.20
CA ALA A 82 3.40 -4.05 -12.49
C ALA A 82 3.45 -4.90 -11.23
N TRP A 83 3.41 -4.25 -10.08
CA TRP A 83 3.48 -4.93 -8.79
C TRP A 83 2.07 -5.31 -8.34
N VAL A 84 1.89 -6.55 -7.91
CA VAL A 84 0.60 -7.07 -7.47
C VAL A 84 0.39 -6.72 -6.00
N VAL A 85 -0.77 -6.14 -5.71
CA VAL A 85 -1.17 -5.70 -4.37
C VAL A 85 -2.48 -6.38 -3.99
N LYS A 86 -2.50 -7.05 -2.85
CA LYS A 86 -3.72 -7.64 -2.29
C LYS A 86 -3.97 -7.04 -0.92
N ILE A 87 -5.17 -6.52 -0.72
CA ILE A 87 -5.58 -5.90 0.54
C ILE A 87 -6.84 -6.58 1.03
N THR A 88 -6.88 -6.93 2.30
CA THR A 88 -8.11 -7.30 2.98
C THR A 88 -8.46 -6.25 4.01
N ALA A 89 -9.74 -5.93 4.11
CA ALA A 89 -10.24 -4.94 5.04
C ALA A 89 -11.61 -5.35 5.56
N GLU A 90 -12.00 -4.76 6.67
CA GLU A 90 -13.29 -5.00 7.29
C GLU A 90 -13.91 -3.67 7.72
N GLY A 91 -15.15 -3.48 7.31
CA GLY A 91 -15.97 -2.35 7.71
C GLY A 91 -17.29 -2.81 8.28
N LYS A 92 -18.22 -1.89 8.38
CA LYS A 92 -19.60 -2.15 8.79
C LYS A 92 -20.55 -1.52 7.81
N ASP A 93 -21.69 -2.20 7.56
CA ASP A 93 -22.77 -1.62 6.77
C ASP A 93 -23.62 -0.65 7.64
N THR A 94 -24.65 -0.07 7.04
CA THR A 94 -25.53 0.86 7.73
C THR A 94 -26.30 0.24 8.91
N SER A 95 -26.42 -1.10 8.93
CA SER A 95 -27.05 -1.84 10.05
C SER A 95 -26.04 -2.27 11.11
N GLY A 96 -24.76 -1.97 10.94
CA GLY A 96 -23.69 -2.33 11.86
C GLY A 96 -23.14 -3.74 11.67
N LYS A 97 -23.55 -4.45 10.63
CA LYS A 97 -23.02 -5.79 10.32
C LYS A 97 -21.61 -5.69 9.68
N PRO A 98 -20.70 -6.60 10.02
CA PRO A 98 -19.38 -6.63 9.39
C PRO A 98 -19.49 -6.82 7.87
N VAL A 99 -18.68 -6.07 7.13
CA VAL A 99 -18.55 -6.19 5.68
C VAL A 99 -17.09 -6.44 5.34
N ALA A 100 -16.84 -7.55 4.66
CA ALA A 100 -15.51 -7.89 4.19
C ALA A 100 -15.23 -7.18 2.86
N ILE A 101 -14.02 -6.64 2.75
CA ILE A 101 -13.51 -6.01 1.53
C ILE A 101 -12.25 -6.74 1.12
N SER A 102 -12.17 -7.10 -0.14
CA SER A 102 -10.99 -7.74 -0.73
C SER A 102 -10.58 -6.97 -1.98
N VAL A 103 -9.32 -6.60 -2.04
CA VAL A 103 -8.76 -5.82 -3.15
C VAL A 103 -7.68 -6.64 -3.81
N ASP A 104 -7.77 -6.78 -5.13
CA ASP A 104 -6.75 -7.43 -5.94
C ASP A 104 -6.35 -6.46 -7.05
N GLY A 105 -5.19 -5.84 -6.91
CA GLY A 105 -4.79 -4.75 -7.77
C GLY A 105 -3.36 -4.85 -8.27
N LYS A 106 -3.07 -3.96 -9.19
CA LYS A 106 -1.72 -3.75 -9.73
C LYS A 106 -1.29 -2.32 -9.51
N LEU A 107 -0.09 -2.16 -8.98
CA LEU A 107 0.55 -0.87 -8.83
C LEU A 107 1.40 -0.60 -10.06
N GLU A 108 1.06 0.43 -10.81
CA GLU A 108 1.72 0.82 -12.03
C GLU A 108 2.26 2.25 -11.94
N ASN A 109 3.05 2.64 -12.92
CA ASN A 109 3.69 3.96 -13.00
C ASN A 109 4.59 4.24 -11.79
N ILE A 110 5.32 3.25 -11.34
CA ILE A 110 6.09 3.26 -10.09
C ILE A 110 7.15 4.38 -10.08
N GLY A 111 7.76 4.64 -11.22
CA GLY A 111 8.76 5.70 -11.38
C GLY A 111 8.18 7.08 -11.70
N ALA A 112 6.87 7.21 -11.90
CA ALA A 112 6.22 8.47 -12.24
C ALA A 112 5.80 9.25 -11.00
N TYR A 113 5.56 10.55 -11.17
CA TYR A 113 5.05 11.40 -10.10
C TYR A 113 3.66 10.92 -9.62
N THR A 114 2.77 10.61 -10.56
CA THR A 114 1.46 10.05 -10.25
C THR A 114 1.51 8.53 -10.38
N LYS A 115 1.26 7.83 -9.29
CA LYS A 115 1.19 6.38 -9.24
C LYS A 115 -0.25 5.90 -9.35
N LEU A 116 -0.44 4.74 -9.97
CA LEU A 116 -1.75 4.16 -10.26
C LEU A 116 -1.88 2.79 -9.59
N LEU A 117 -2.95 2.61 -8.84
CA LEU A 117 -3.36 1.30 -8.30
C LEU A 117 -4.77 1.01 -8.80
N HIS A 118 -4.93 -0.11 -9.50
CA HIS A 118 -6.22 -0.50 -10.09
C HIS A 118 -6.40 -2.01 -10.14
N GLY A 119 -7.61 -2.45 -10.29
CA GLY A 119 -7.92 -3.87 -10.39
C GLY A 119 -9.34 -4.19 -9.96
N THR A 120 -9.49 -5.24 -9.17
CA THR A 120 -10.78 -5.77 -8.72
C THR A 120 -11.04 -5.45 -7.25
N TRP A 121 -12.23 -4.94 -6.98
CA TRP A 121 -12.77 -4.63 -5.66
C TRP A 121 -13.90 -5.60 -5.37
N THR A 122 -13.80 -6.35 -4.27
CA THR A 122 -14.87 -7.23 -3.83
C THR A 122 -15.36 -6.76 -2.47
N GLN A 123 -16.63 -6.41 -2.40
CA GLN A 123 -17.26 -5.94 -1.16
C GLN A 123 -18.61 -6.62 -0.98
N ALA A 124 -18.84 -7.23 0.19
CA ALA A 124 -20.03 -8.00 0.48
C ALA A 124 -20.32 -9.07 -0.60
N GLY A 125 -19.28 -9.71 -1.11
CA GLY A 125 -19.38 -10.75 -2.14
C GLY A 125 -19.57 -10.26 -3.56
N LYS A 126 -19.67 -8.94 -3.79
CA LYS A 126 -19.85 -8.36 -5.14
C LYS A 126 -18.53 -7.82 -5.68
N LYS A 127 -18.19 -8.24 -6.89
CA LYS A 127 -16.98 -7.80 -7.60
C LYS A 127 -17.26 -6.59 -8.49
N SER A 128 -16.33 -5.67 -8.51
CA SER A 128 -16.34 -4.51 -9.39
C SER A 128 -14.90 -4.05 -9.66
N ASP A 129 -14.74 -3.06 -10.51
CA ASP A 129 -13.43 -2.47 -10.75
C ASP A 129 -13.15 -1.35 -9.74
N PHE A 130 -11.87 -1.06 -9.54
CA PHE A 130 -11.46 0.11 -8.79
C PHE A 130 -10.23 0.75 -9.42
N THR A 131 -10.07 2.03 -9.18
CA THR A 131 -8.91 2.81 -9.60
C THR A 131 -8.63 3.90 -8.58
N VAL A 132 -7.42 3.97 -8.09
CA VAL A 132 -6.96 5.06 -7.24
C VAL A 132 -5.59 5.54 -7.70
N THR A 133 -5.31 6.81 -7.46
CA THR A 133 -4.03 7.43 -7.77
C THR A 133 -3.46 8.13 -6.55
N ARG A 134 -2.14 8.27 -6.54
CA ARG A 134 -1.40 9.02 -5.53
C ARG A 134 -0.34 9.86 -6.22
N ASN A 135 -0.27 11.12 -5.87
CA ASN A 135 0.80 12.03 -6.29
C ASN A 135 1.95 12.06 -5.28
#